data_97af061b6746c1e55798c1b25ebcef32
#
_entry.id   97af061b6746c1e55798c1b25ebcef32
#
_cell.length_a   1.000
_cell.length_b   1.000
_cell.length_c   1.000
_cell.angle_alpha   90.00
_cell.angle_beta   90.00
_cell.angle_gamma   90.00
#
_symmetry.space_group_name_H-M   'P 1'
#
loop_
_entity.id
_entity.type
_entity.pdbx_description
1 polymer ?
#
loop_
_entity_poly.entity_id
_entity_poly.type
_entity_poly.pdbx_seq_one_letter_code
_entity_poly.pdbx_strand_id
1 'polypeptide(L)'
;MAMMIRISGMHSGKIPFKYLGVNISPKRLGVNDCQCLIDNVTTRIRSLGARKLSYAGRVALIKAVLSTLHNYWARIFILPKTILAKIDSLCRQFLWHDNDFKESPALVAWEQICKAKKKGGLGLKNLYCWNIAAVGKYVWWIAQKTDHLWVRWIHAVYMKDKEWEDYVHGSGVSWAWRKICWVKDLVKHHMFNDTLTDYTIKLGYGWLVDEGRDVSWHAWTSNSLIVPKHGFIIWLLAHRRLLTQDRLVRMGITHLNCCYLCGDDKESLEHLFFQCSFSRRCLAFLSDWLQLQLPDKNFLSWWVQLRCRSLQQKQAITAVLDAAVYFIWWCRNKCRLEELVPMPVVGMKICKKDIQMRLSRCRHLSKFAKTIDWFNKICSN
;
A
#
# COMPACT_ATOMS: atom_id res chain seq x y z
N MET A 1 26.17 32.41 -29.89
CA MET A 1 26.05 32.13 -28.44
C MET A 1 26.27 33.39 -27.58
N ALA A 2 27.38 34.10 -27.71
CA ALA A 2 27.66 35.33 -26.95
C ALA A 2 26.58 36.42 -27.10
N MET A 3 26.03 36.61 -28.30
CA MET A 3 24.95 37.55 -28.59
C MET A 3 23.62 37.20 -27.92
N MET A 4 23.24 35.91 -27.84
CA MET A 4 22.04 35.44 -27.14
C MET A 4 22.14 35.65 -25.63
N ILE A 5 23.30 35.41 -25.04
CA ILE A 5 23.55 35.64 -23.59
C ILE A 5 23.41 37.15 -23.29
N ARG A 6 23.91 38.02 -24.17
CA ARG A 6 23.84 39.46 -24.00
C ARG A 6 22.41 40.01 -24.09
N ILE A 7 21.58 39.42 -24.98
CA ILE A 7 20.18 39.87 -25.19
C ILE A 7 19.26 39.33 -24.09
N SER A 8 19.49 38.07 -23.64
CA SER A 8 18.64 37.41 -22.68
C SER A 8 18.95 37.69 -21.21
N GLY A 9 20.10 38.29 -20.90
CA GLY A 9 20.60 38.44 -19.53
C GLY A 9 20.88 37.16 -18.78
N MET A 10 20.81 36.00 -19.46
CA MET A 10 21.02 34.68 -18.87
C MET A 10 22.50 34.34 -18.74
N HIS A 11 22.87 33.68 -17.68
CA HIS A 11 24.25 33.22 -17.48
C HIS A 11 24.49 31.89 -18.21
N SER A 12 25.66 31.74 -18.84
CA SER A 12 26.08 30.49 -19.43
C SER A 12 26.36 29.47 -18.32
N GLY A 13 25.58 28.38 -18.28
CA GLY A 13 25.78 27.27 -17.36
C GLY A 13 26.58 26.11 -17.98
N LYS A 14 27.29 25.38 -17.13
CA LYS A 14 27.98 24.13 -17.53
C LYS A 14 27.10 22.92 -17.24
N ILE A 15 27.07 21.94 -18.13
CA ILE A 15 26.44 20.63 -17.92
C ILE A 15 27.43 19.69 -17.22
N PRO A 16 27.07 18.97 -16.14
CA PRO A 16 25.73 18.85 -15.56
C PRO A 16 25.36 20.03 -14.64
N PHE A 17 24.08 20.37 -14.60
CA PHE A 17 23.54 21.35 -13.66
C PHE A 17 22.31 20.80 -12.93
N LYS A 18 22.04 21.34 -11.73
CA LYS A 18 20.84 20.96 -10.95
C LYS A 18 19.66 21.85 -11.33
N TYR A 19 18.53 21.23 -11.68
CA TYR A 19 17.27 21.90 -11.88
C TYR A 19 16.20 21.26 -10.99
N LEU A 20 15.63 22.03 -10.07
CA LEU A 20 14.66 21.55 -9.07
C LEU A 20 15.13 20.26 -8.33
N GLY A 21 16.40 20.22 -7.98
CA GLY A 21 17.00 19.09 -7.24
C GLY A 21 17.42 17.89 -8.09
N VAL A 22 17.20 17.92 -9.41
CA VAL A 22 17.58 16.85 -10.32
C VAL A 22 18.81 17.25 -11.15
N ASN A 23 19.80 16.35 -11.26
CA ASN A 23 20.94 16.56 -12.14
C ASN A 23 20.54 16.36 -13.60
N ILE A 24 20.60 17.45 -14.38
CA ILE A 24 20.40 17.39 -15.83
C ILE A 24 21.76 17.17 -16.48
N SER A 25 21.91 16.02 -17.13
CA SER A 25 23.14 15.60 -17.81
C SER A 25 22.78 14.87 -19.10
N PRO A 26 23.61 14.99 -20.17
CA PRO A 26 23.46 14.19 -21.37
C PRO A 26 23.85 12.72 -21.16
N LYS A 27 24.57 12.42 -20.07
CA LYS A 27 25.02 11.08 -19.72
C LYS A 27 23.89 10.26 -19.09
N ARG A 28 24.06 8.93 -19.08
CA ARG A 28 23.17 8.02 -18.35
C ARG A 28 23.14 8.40 -16.87
N LEU A 29 21.92 8.46 -16.31
CA LEU A 29 21.74 8.70 -14.88
C LEU A 29 22.38 7.58 -14.06
N GLY A 30 23.38 7.92 -13.27
CA GLY A 30 24.11 7.00 -12.39
C GLY A 30 23.50 6.93 -10.99
N VAL A 31 24.02 6.01 -10.17
CA VAL A 31 23.62 5.87 -8.77
C VAL A 31 23.95 7.14 -7.99
N ASN A 32 25.14 7.71 -8.20
CA ASN A 32 25.58 8.92 -7.52
C ASN A 32 24.70 10.15 -7.83
N ASP A 33 24.16 10.24 -9.06
CA ASP A 33 23.27 11.31 -9.44
C ASP A 33 21.92 11.26 -8.67
N CYS A 34 21.53 10.07 -8.20
CA CYS A 34 20.31 9.83 -7.47
C CYS A 34 20.50 9.80 -5.95
N GLN A 35 21.73 10.01 -5.44
CA GLN A 35 22.00 9.90 -3.99
C GLN A 35 21.15 10.87 -3.18
N CYS A 36 20.95 12.09 -3.67
CA CYS A 36 20.10 13.08 -3.01
C CYS A 36 18.63 12.61 -2.87
N LEU A 37 18.12 11.80 -3.80
CA LEU A 37 16.79 11.19 -3.68
C LEU A 37 16.75 10.18 -2.52
N ILE A 38 17.76 9.34 -2.40
CA ILE A 38 17.87 8.36 -1.29
C ILE A 38 17.99 9.10 0.05
N ASP A 39 18.82 10.14 0.12
CA ASP A 39 19.04 10.93 1.33
C ASP A 39 17.75 11.63 1.77
N ASN A 40 17.00 12.19 0.83
CA ASN A 40 15.70 12.81 1.11
C ASN A 40 14.68 11.78 1.64
N VAL A 41 14.59 10.60 1.04
CA VAL A 41 13.72 9.51 1.52
C VAL A 41 14.15 9.08 2.92
N THR A 42 15.45 8.87 3.14
CA THR A 42 16.00 8.44 4.43
C THR A 42 15.72 9.47 5.53
N THR A 43 15.98 10.75 5.26
CA THR A 43 15.72 11.85 6.20
C THR A 43 14.24 11.92 6.53
N ARG A 44 13.38 11.84 5.53
CA ARG A 44 11.93 11.88 5.73
C ARG A 44 11.42 10.71 6.58
N ILE A 45 11.89 9.49 6.30
CA ILE A 45 11.54 8.30 7.09
C ILE A 45 12.04 8.43 8.54
N ARG A 46 13.26 8.89 8.76
CA ARG A 46 13.83 9.08 10.10
C ARG A 46 13.07 10.13 10.91
N SER A 47 12.68 11.23 10.29
CA SER A 47 11.96 12.33 10.96
C SER A 47 10.56 11.93 11.45
N LEU A 48 9.97 10.85 10.92
CA LEU A 48 8.59 10.44 11.21
C LEU A 48 8.43 9.56 12.46
N GLY A 49 9.52 9.12 13.11
CA GLY A 49 9.49 8.42 14.40
C GLY A 49 8.62 7.15 14.39
N ALA A 50 9.12 6.06 13.79
CA ALA A 50 8.39 4.80 13.61
C ALA A 50 7.82 4.21 14.92
N ARG A 51 8.49 4.38 16.07
CA ARG A 51 8.12 3.79 17.37
C ARG A 51 6.72 4.16 17.86
N LYS A 52 6.24 5.37 17.55
CA LYS A 52 4.91 5.84 17.99
C LYS A 52 3.78 5.47 17.04
N LEU A 53 4.08 4.83 15.91
CA LEU A 53 3.12 4.58 14.85
C LEU A 53 2.72 3.11 14.78
N SER A 54 1.41 2.87 14.64
CA SER A 54 0.91 1.56 14.26
C SER A 54 1.39 1.18 12.84
N TYR A 55 1.44 -0.10 12.53
CA TYR A 55 1.77 -0.57 11.16
C TYR A 55 0.90 0.09 10.09
N ALA A 56 -0.39 0.29 10.35
CA ALA A 56 -1.27 1.01 9.43
C ALA A 56 -0.85 2.48 9.25
N GLY A 57 -0.40 3.14 10.31
CA GLY A 57 0.17 4.49 10.25
C GLY A 57 1.45 4.51 9.41
N ARG A 58 2.34 3.54 9.59
CA ARG A 58 3.56 3.39 8.78
C ARG A 58 3.23 3.19 7.30
N VAL A 59 2.25 2.34 6.97
CA VAL A 59 1.77 2.17 5.57
C VAL A 59 1.24 3.47 4.98
N ALA A 60 0.46 4.24 5.74
CA ALA A 60 -0.06 5.52 5.29
C ALA A 60 1.06 6.53 5.00
N LEU A 61 2.08 6.59 5.85
CA LEU A 61 3.25 7.44 5.66
C LEU A 61 4.10 7.02 4.46
N ILE A 62 4.36 5.72 4.29
CA ILE A 62 5.05 5.21 3.11
C ILE A 62 4.32 5.65 1.85
N LYS A 63 2.99 5.54 1.80
CA LYS A 63 2.19 6.01 0.66
C LYS A 63 2.37 7.50 0.40
N ALA A 64 2.31 8.32 1.43
CA ALA A 64 2.48 9.76 1.32
C ALA A 64 3.90 10.14 0.87
N VAL A 65 4.93 9.55 1.49
CA VAL A 65 6.34 9.80 1.17
C VAL A 65 6.67 9.35 -0.25
N LEU A 66 6.32 8.12 -0.61
CA LEU A 66 6.60 7.59 -1.95
C LEU A 66 5.85 8.36 -3.04
N SER A 67 4.62 8.84 -2.76
CA SER A 67 3.86 9.59 -3.75
C SER A 67 4.46 10.97 -4.05
N THR A 68 5.17 11.57 -3.11
CA THR A 68 5.73 12.93 -3.27
C THR A 68 7.18 12.91 -3.77
N LEU A 69 8.03 12.10 -3.15
CA LEU A 69 9.47 12.18 -3.38
C LEU A 69 9.91 11.60 -4.73
N HIS A 70 9.31 10.49 -5.18
CA HIS A 70 9.72 9.88 -6.44
C HIS A 70 8.91 10.37 -7.66
N ASN A 71 7.72 10.96 -7.47
CA ASN A 71 6.86 11.37 -8.59
C ASN A 71 7.56 12.37 -9.54
N TYR A 72 8.35 13.29 -9.01
CA TYR A 72 9.08 14.25 -9.83
C TYR A 72 10.17 13.58 -10.66
N TRP A 73 11.05 12.81 -10.01
CA TRP A 73 12.14 12.08 -10.68
C TRP A 73 11.63 11.04 -11.66
N ALA A 74 10.61 10.28 -11.26
CA ALA A 74 10.02 9.24 -12.08
C ALA A 74 9.35 9.75 -13.36
N ARG A 75 8.95 11.02 -13.39
CA ARG A 75 8.38 11.65 -14.59
C ARG A 75 9.44 12.13 -15.58
N ILE A 76 10.65 12.37 -15.13
CA ILE A 76 11.73 12.91 -15.99
C ILE A 76 12.56 11.78 -16.58
N PHE A 77 12.92 10.78 -15.78
CA PHE A 77 13.84 9.72 -16.16
C PHE A 77 13.33 8.34 -15.78
N ILE A 78 13.79 7.32 -16.52
CA ILE A 78 13.76 5.95 -16.03
C ILE A 78 14.88 5.79 -14.99
N LEU A 79 14.51 5.68 -13.74
CA LEU A 79 15.43 5.54 -12.61
C LEU A 79 16.16 4.19 -12.66
N PRO A 80 17.43 4.13 -12.23
CA PRO A 80 18.15 2.86 -12.10
C PRO A 80 17.42 1.89 -11.16
N LYS A 81 17.33 0.61 -11.53
CA LYS A 81 16.70 -0.43 -10.71
C LYS A 81 17.27 -0.52 -9.29
N THR A 82 18.59 -0.30 -9.16
CA THR A 82 19.31 -0.29 -7.88
C THR A 82 18.80 0.80 -6.93
N ILE A 83 18.49 1.98 -7.47
CA ILE A 83 17.92 3.10 -6.69
C ILE A 83 16.51 2.76 -6.21
N LEU A 84 15.66 2.25 -7.11
CA LEU A 84 14.30 1.83 -6.75
C LEU A 84 14.31 0.72 -5.70
N ALA A 85 15.18 -0.28 -5.84
CA ALA A 85 15.36 -1.35 -4.86
C ALA A 85 15.85 -0.81 -3.50
N LYS A 86 16.72 0.21 -3.49
CA LYS A 86 17.17 0.84 -2.25
C LYS A 86 16.03 1.59 -1.54
N ILE A 87 15.19 2.32 -2.29
CA ILE A 87 14.01 2.99 -1.74
C ILE A 87 13.01 1.95 -1.18
N ASP A 88 12.74 0.87 -1.91
CA ASP A 88 11.88 -0.22 -1.46
C ASP A 88 12.42 -0.87 -0.17
N SER A 89 13.75 -1.06 -0.09
CA SER A 89 14.41 -1.57 1.12
C SER A 89 14.21 -0.65 2.32
N LEU A 90 14.38 0.67 2.15
CA LEU A 90 14.15 1.67 3.21
C LEU A 90 12.69 1.65 3.69
N CYS A 91 11.74 1.58 2.76
CA CYS A 91 10.32 1.50 3.08
C CYS A 91 9.96 0.20 3.81
N ARG A 92 10.54 -0.93 3.41
CA ARG A 92 10.38 -2.23 4.06
C ARG A 92 10.92 -2.20 5.49
N GLN A 93 12.11 -1.65 5.68
CA GLN A 93 12.70 -1.47 7.01
C GLN A 93 11.80 -0.60 7.88
N PHE A 94 11.35 0.54 7.40
CA PHE A 94 10.43 1.41 8.13
C PHE A 94 9.11 0.74 8.49
N LEU A 95 8.58 -0.12 7.62
CA LEU A 95 7.33 -0.84 7.89
C LEU A 95 7.49 -1.86 9.02
N TRP A 96 8.54 -2.68 8.97
CA TRP A 96 8.65 -3.88 9.81
C TRP A 96 9.54 -3.73 11.03
N HIS A 97 10.50 -2.80 11.01
CA HIS A 97 11.44 -2.62 12.11
C HIS A 97 11.13 -1.38 12.95
N ASP A 98 11.38 -1.47 14.23
CA ASP A 98 11.58 -0.30 15.08
C ASP A 98 13.03 0.19 14.91
N ASN A 99 13.31 1.46 15.24
CA ASN A 99 14.60 2.12 14.99
C ASN A 99 15.86 1.42 15.57
N ASP A 100 15.71 0.32 16.29
CA ASP A 100 16.83 -0.38 16.96
C ASP A 100 17.45 -1.51 16.11
N PHE A 101 17.28 -1.48 14.76
CA PHE A 101 17.98 -2.38 13.81
C PHE A 101 17.97 -3.89 14.16
N LYS A 102 17.13 -4.34 15.10
CA LYS A 102 16.95 -5.77 15.30
C LYS A 102 16.26 -6.33 14.08
N GLU A 103 16.90 -7.26 13.41
CA GLU A 103 16.41 -7.95 12.22
C GLU A 103 15.14 -8.74 12.54
N SER A 104 14.00 -8.06 12.54
CA SER A 104 12.71 -8.75 12.56
C SER A 104 12.40 -9.21 11.15
N PRO A 105 12.09 -10.47 10.92
CA PRO A 105 11.74 -10.94 9.59
C PRO A 105 10.50 -10.23 9.07
N ALA A 106 10.53 -9.80 7.81
CA ALA A 106 9.36 -9.25 7.15
C ALA A 106 8.23 -10.28 7.16
N LEU A 107 7.07 -9.93 7.69
CA LEU A 107 5.95 -10.85 7.83
C LEU A 107 5.34 -11.24 6.47
N VAL A 108 5.35 -10.32 5.51
CA VAL A 108 4.81 -10.48 4.15
C VAL A 108 5.81 -9.93 3.14
N ALA A 109 5.97 -10.62 2.02
CA ALA A 109 6.86 -10.20 0.93
C ALA A 109 6.46 -8.83 0.38
N TRP A 110 7.45 -8.00 0.01
CA TRP A 110 7.23 -6.63 -0.45
C TRP A 110 6.38 -6.57 -1.72
N GLU A 111 6.59 -7.49 -2.62
CA GLU A 111 5.83 -7.65 -3.86
C GLU A 111 4.35 -7.88 -3.58
N GLN A 112 4.02 -8.67 -2.56
CA GLN A 112 2.64 -8.90 -2.13
C GLN A 112 2.02 -7.65 -1.52
N ILE A 113 2.79 -6.87 -0.73
CA ILE A 113 2.36 -5.59 -0.16
C ILE A 113 2.03 -4.58 -1.25
N CYS A 114 2.79 -4.57 -2.34
CA CYS A 114 2.61 -3.67 -3.47
C CYS A 114 1.40 -4.00 -4.35
N LYS A 115 0.84 -5.21 -4.27
CA LYS A 115 -0.37 -5.55 -5.02
C LYS A 115 -1.55 -4.66 -4.65
N ALA A 116 -2.50 -4.54 -5.58
CA ALA A 116 -3.77 -3.86 -5.32
C ALA A 116 -4.51 -4.52 -4.15
N LYS A 117 -5.31 -3.76 -3.41
CA LYS A 117 -6.09 -4.31 -2.28
C LYS A 117 -6.99 -5.47 -2.70
N LYS A 118 -7.62 -5.39 -3.89
CA LYS A 118 -8.44 -6.48 -4.45
C LYS A 118 -7.64 -7.77 -4.68
N LYS A 119 -6.34 -7.65 -4.90
CA LYS A 119 -5.40 -8.77 -5.12
C LYS A 119 -4.68 -9.18 -3.81
N GLY A 120 -5.18 -8.74 -2.66
CA GLY A 120 -4.65 -9.08 -1.36
C GLY A 120 -3.45 -8.25 -0.90
N GLY A 121 -3.08 -7.20 -1.61
CA GLY A 121 -2.03 -6.27 -1.19
C GLY A 121 -2.54 -5.13 -0.30
N LEU A 122 -1.63 -4.25 0.10
CA LEU A 122 -1.95 -3.00 0.79
C LEU A 122 -2.10 -1.81 -0.17
N GLY A 123 -1.86 -2.04 -1.47
CA GLY A 123 -1.91 -1.01 -2.50
C GLY A 123 -0.80 0.02 -2.36
N LEU A 124 0.40 -0.38 -1.95
CA LEU A 124 1.62 0.37 -2.18
C LEU A 124 1.96 0.28 -3.67
N LYS A 125 2.54 1.34 -4.21
CA LYS A 125 2.94 1.33 -5.62
C LYS A 125 4.23 0.54 -5.81
N ASN A 126 4.26 -0.31 -6.83
CA ASN A 126 5.51 -0.83 -7.37
C ASN A 126 6.24 0.32 -8.07
N LEU A 127 7.36 0.77 -7.51
CA LEU A 127 8.07 1.95 -7.99
C LEU A 127 8.58 1.81 -9.42
N TYR A 128 9.01 0.61 -9.79
CA TYR A 128 9.50 0.33 -11.14
C TYR A 128 8.40 0.47 -12.20
N CYS A 129 7.28 -0.20 -12.00
CA CYS A 129 6.12 -0.11 -12.90
C CYS A 129 5.57 1.33 -12.94
N TRP A 130 5.54 2.01 -11.80
CA TRP A 130 5.09 3.41 -11.74
C TRP A 130 6.00 4.35 -12.53
N ASN A 131 7.32 4.16 -12.45
CA ASN A 131 8.29 4.96 -13.21
C ASN A 131 8.12 4.74 -14.72
N ILE A 132 7.96 3.50 -15.16
CA ILE A 132 7.73 3.20 -16.59
C ILE A 132 6.42 3.86 -17.05
N ALA A 133 5.33 3.69 -16.29
CA ALA A 133 4.06 4.32 -16.61
C ALA A 133 4.14 5.85 -16.67
N ALA A 134 4.93 6.47 -15.78
CA ALA A 134 5.11 7.92 -15.79
C ALA A 134 5.81 8.41 -17.07
N VAL A 135 6.83 7.67 -17.55
CA VAL A 135 7.52 7.96 -18.83
C VAL A 135 6.63 7.61 -20.02
N GLY A 136 5.72 6.63 -19.89
CA GLY A 136 4.72 6.30 -20.90
C GLY A 136 3.86 7.49 -21.36
N LYS A 137 3.74 8.53 -20.51
CA LYS A 137 3.06 9.76 -20.89
C LYS A 137 3.76 10.51 -22.05
N TYR A 138 5.08 10.44 -22.12
CA TYR A 138 5.83 11.01 -23.25
C TYR A 138 5.59 10.21 -24.54
N VAL A 139 5.51 8.88 -24.43
CA VAL A 139 5.18 8.01 -25.57
C VAL A 139 3.82 8.37 -26.14
N TRP A 140 2.84 8.59 -25.26
CA TRP A 140 1.49 9.03 -25.63
C TRP A 140 1.48 10.41 -26.31
N TRP A 141 2.16 11.39 -25.73
CA TRP A 141 2.22 12.73 -26.31
C TRP A 141 2.86 12.75 -27.71
N ILE A 142 3.89 11.94 -27.93
CA ILE A 142 4.49 11.80 -29.25
C ILE A 142 3.51 11.14 -30.23
N ALA A 143 2.82 10.08 -29.82
CA ALA A 143 1.82 9.39 -30.64
C ALA A 143 0.67 10.32 -31.06
N GLN A 144 0.17 11.12 -30.13
CA GLN A 144 -0.94 12.06 -30.37
C GLN A 144 -0.49 13.37 -31.04
N LYS A 145 0.80 13.53 -31.34
CA LYS A 145 1.37 14.78 -31.90
C LYS A 145 0.89 16.02 -31.12
N THR A 146 0.82 15.90 -29.76
CA THR A 146 0.32 16.97 -28.89
C THR A 146 1.07 18.27 -29.10
N ASP A 147 0.38 19.41 -28.99
CA ASP A 147 0.95 20.73 -29.23
C ASP A 147 1.91 21.21 -28.15
N HIS A 148 3.02 20.51 -27.99
CA HIS A 148 4.14 20.86 -27.12
C HIS A 148 5.41 21.10 -27.94
N LEU A 149 6.14 22.16 -27.64
CA LEU A 149 7.40 22.49 -28.33
C LEU A 149 8.36 21.30 -28.39
N TRP A 150 8.46 20.52 -27.28
CA TRP A 150 9.30 19.33 -27.21
C TRP A 150 8.80 18.22 -28.17
N VAL A 151 7.50 17.98 -28.28
CA VAL A 151 6.93 16.98 -29.20
C VAL A 151 7.20 17.39 -30.65
N ARG A 152 6.95 18.67 -31.01
CA ARG A 152 7.26 19.18 -32.34
C ARG A 152 8.75 19.00 -32.70
N TRP A 153 9.64 19.28 -31.74
CA TRP A 153 11.08 19.08 -31.91
C TRP A 153 11.42 17.59 -32.12
N ILE A 154 10.83 16.67 -31.34
CA ILE A 154 11.03 15.22 -31.52
C ILE A 154 10.60 14.78 -32.93
N HIS A 155 9.45 15.23 -33.42
CA HIS A 155 8.99 14.90 -34.76
C HIS A 155 9.95 15.46 -35.85
N ALA A 156 10.41 16.67 -35.71
CA ALA A 156 11.32 17.29 -36.67
C ALA A 156 12.72 16.66 -36.69
N VAL A 157 13.25 16.29 -35.53
CA VAL A 157 14.66 15.83 -35.38
C VAL A 157 14.80 14.31 -35.50
N TYR A 158 13.93 13.56 -34.79
CA TYR A 158 14.06 12.10 -34.69
C TYR A 158 13.10 11.35 -35.62
N MET A 159 11.86 11.80 -35.71
CA MET A 159 10.84 11.06 -36.46
C MET A 159 10.91 11.34 -37.96
N LYS A 160 11.08 12.60 -38.33
CA LYS A 160 11.01 13.04 -39.72
C LYS A 160 9.69 12.53 -40.36
N ASP A 161 9.77 11.66 -41.35
CA ASP A 161 8.62 11.07 -42.04
C ASP A 161 8.22 9.68 -41.56
N LYS A 162 8.80 9.23 -40.45
CA LYS A 162 8.53 7.88 -39.88
C LYS A 162 7.34 7.93 -38.90
N GLU A 163 6.49 6.92 -38.98
CA GLU A 163 5.43 6.72 -38.02
C GLU A 163 6.00 6.29 -36.66
N TRP A 164 5.43 6.81 -35.56
CA TRP A 164 5.93 6.59 -34.21
C TRP A 164 5.85 5.12 -33.80
N GLU A 165 4.80 4.43 -34.20
CA GLU A 165 4.58 3.03 -33.83
C GLU A 165 5.74 2.14 -34.29
N ASP A 166 6.20 2.32 -35.52
CA ASP A 166 7.25 1.52 -36.14
C ASP A 166 8.66 2.12 -36.01
N TYR A 167 8.77 3.27 -35.36
CA TYR A 167 10.03 3.96 -35.20
C TYR A 167 11.04 3.14 -34.42
N VAL A 168 12.21 2.91 -34.99
CA VAL A 168 13.37 2.31 -34.35
C VAL A 168 14.51 3.35 -34.31
N HIS A 169 15.07 3.55 -33.12
CA HIS A 169 16.11 4.54 -32.93
C HIS A 169 17.47 4.08 -33.50
N GLY A 170 18.28 5.00 -34.03
CA GLY A 170 19.64 4.77 -34.44
C GLY A 170 20.62 4.64 -33.25
N SER A 171 21.86 4.32 -33.53
CA SER A 171 22.95 4.13 -32.53
C SER A 171 23.37 5.42 -31.83
N GLY A 172 23.34 6.56 -32.49
CA GLY A 172 23.83 7.85 -32.00
C GLY A 172 22.90 8.67 -31.12
N VAL A 173 21.75 8.14 -30.69
CA VAL A 173 20.75 8.89 -29.92
C VAL A 173 21.04 8.92 -28.42
N SER A 174 20.48 9.94 -27.72
CA SER A 174 20.66 10.10 -26.29
C SER A 174 20.11 8.91 -25.48
N TRP A 175 20.68 8.69 -24.28
CA TRP A 175 20.19 7.65 -23.39
C TRP A 175 18.69 7.83 -23.02
N ALA A 176 18.28 9.05 -22.76
CA ALA A 176 16.89 9.36 -22.42
C ALA A 176 15.93 8.97 -23.58
N TRP A 177 16.29 9.30 -24.80
CA TRP A 177 15.51 8.94 -25.99
C TRP A 177 15.40 7.42 -26.16
N ARG A 178 16.52 6.70 -26.02
CA ARG A 178 16.50 5.22 -26.04
C ARG A 178 15.56 4.63 -25.00
N LYS A 179 15.47 5.26 -23.82
CA LYS A 179 14.54 4.81 -22.75
C LYS A 179 13.07 5.10 -23.09
N ILE A 180 12.76 6.21 -23.72
CA ILE A 180 11.40 6.50 -24.20
C ILE A 180 11.00 5.48 -25.28
N CYS A 181 11.88 5.18 -26.24
CA CYS A 181 11.63 4.15 -27.26
C CYS A 181 11.44 2.76 -26.62
N TRP A 182 12.27 2.41 -25.63
CA TRP A 182 12.12 1.15 -24.89
C TRP A 182 10.76 1.08 -24.14
N VAL A 183 10.29 2.17 -23.53
CA VAL A 183 8.96 2.22 -22.92
C VAL A 183 7.87 2.08 -23.98
N LYS A 184 8.03 2.71 -25.16
CA LYS A 184 7.11 2.56 -26.28
C LYS A 184 6.92 1.07 -26.63
N ASP A 185 8.02 0.36 -26.83
CA ASP A 185 7.97 -1.06 -27.23
C ASP A 185 7.30 -1.93 -26.15
N LEU A 186 7.51 -1.58 -24.87
CA LEU A 186 6.90 -2.29 -23.75
C LEU A 186 5.37 -2.12 -23.65
N VAL A 187 4.87 -0.93 -23.98
CA VAL A 187 3.42 -0.61 -23.86
C VAL A 187 2.70 -0.56 -25.19
N LYS A 188 3.38 -0.87 -26.29
CA LYS A 188 2.91 -0.78 -27.68
C LYS A 188 1.50 -1.37 -27.86
N HIS A 189 1.28 -2.61 -27.46
CA HIS A 189 0.00 -3.33 -27.65
C HIS A 189 -1.19 -2.69 -26.95
N HIS A 190 -0.94 -1.92 -25.88
CA HIS A 190 -2.00 -1.22 -25.15
C HIS A 190 -2.20 0.21 -25.62
N MET A 191 -1.12 0.85 -26.08
CA MET A 191 -1.12 2.29 -26.36
C MET A 191 -1.59 2.64 -27.77
N PHE A 192 -1.33 1.79 -28.75
CA PHE A 192 -1.72 1.97 -30.13
C PHE A 192 -3.01 1.21 -30.50
N ASN A 193 -3.91 1.07 -29.51
CA ASN A 193 -5.22 0.51 -29.73
C ASN A 193 -6.23 1.66 -29.98
N ASP A 194 -7.01 1.57 -31.02
CA ASP A 194 -7.98 2.59 -31.46
C ASP A 194 -9.02 2.96 -30.40
N THR A 195 -9.19 2.13 -29.37
CA THR A 195 -10.11 2.38 -28.25
C THR A 195 -9.56 3.35 -27.20
N LEU A 196 -8.25 3.67 -27.23
CA LEU A 196 -7.62 4.52 -26.22
C LEU A 196 -7.80 6.01 -26.57
N THR A 197 -8.66 6.69 -25.83
CA THR A 197 -8.94 8.13 -26.01
C THR A 197 -8.02 9.05 -25.23
N ASP A 198 -7.50 8.62 -24.07
CA ASP A 198 -6.57 9.38 -23.24
C ASP A 198 -5.68 8.45 -22.40
N TYR A 199 -4.45 8.89 -22.14
CA TYR A 199 -3.49 8.18 -21.32
C TYR A 199 -3.32 8.82 -19.95
N THR A 200 -3.56 8.05 -18.92
CA THR A 200 -3.21 8.41 -17.53
C THR A 200 -2.10 7.50 -17.01
N ILE A 201 -1.24 8.04 -16.13
CA ILE A 201 -0.19 7.23 -15.46
C ILE A 201 -0.81 6.04 -14.70
N LYS A 202 -2.02 6.20 -14.17
CA LYS A 202 -2.76 5.12 -13.48
C LYS A 202 -3.12 4.00 -14.45
N LEU A 203 -3.55 4.33 -15.66
CA LEU A 203 -3.88 3.37 -16.70
C LEU A 203 -2.63 2.59 -17.14
N GLY A 204 -1.55 3.31 -17.49
CA GLY A 204 -0.30 2.67 -17.87
C GLY A 204 0.32 1.82 -16.73
N TYR A 205 0.15 2.23 -15.49
CA TYR A 205 0.54 1.41 -14.34
C TYR A 205 -0.25 0.10 -14.28
N GLY A 206 -1.56 0.15 -14.55
CA GLY A 206 -2.40 -1.05 -14.62
C GLY A 206 -1.94 -2.07 -15.66
N TRP A 207 -1.42 -1.63 -16.79
CA TRP A 207 -0.88 -2.52 -17.83
C TRP A 207 0.41 -3.24 -17.44
N LEU A 208 1.18 -2.66 -16.52
CA LEU A 208 2.51 -3.13 -16.13
C LEU A 208 2.52 -3.98 -14.86
N VAL A 209 1.45 -3.92 -14.08
CA VAL A 209 1.35 -4.69 -12.84
C VAL A 209 0.62 -5.98 -13.11
N ASP A 210 1.21 -7.10 -12.67
CA ASP A 210 0.53 -8.39 -12.69
C ASP A 210 -0.75 -8.30 -11.83
N GLU A 211 -1.89 -8.43 -12.49
CA GLU A 211 -3.18 -8.29 -11.83
C GLU A 211 -3.50 -9.44 -10.88
N GLY A 212 -2.90 -10.62 -11.02
CA GLY A 212 -3.20 -11.76 -10.16
C GLY A 212 -4.71 -11.99 -10.00
N ARG A 213 -5.15 -12.96 -9.21
CA ARG A 213 -6.57 -13.23 -8.93
C ARG A 213 -7.11 -12.34 -7.79
N ASP A 214 -8.37 -11.96 -7.87
CA ASP A 214 -9.06 -11.26 -6.77
C ASP A 214 -9.18 -12.19 -5.56
N VAL A 215 -8.92 -11.64 -4.37
CA VAL A 215 -9.08 -12.37 -3.11
C VAL A 215 -10.50 -12.16 -2.57
N SER A 216 -11.15 -13.24 -2.13
CA SER A 216 -12.52 -13.21 -1.63
C SER A 216 -12.70 -12.33 -0.37
N TRP A 217 -11.65 -12.20 0.45
CA TRP A 217 -11.65 -11.43 1.68
C TRP A 217 -11.36 -9.92 1.50
N HIS A 218 -11.13 -9.44 0.28
CA HIS A 218 -10.85 -8.04 0.01
C HIS A 218 -11.90 -7.08 0.61
N ALA A 219 -13.17 -7.40 0.41
CA ALA A 219 -14.26 -6.57 0.91
C ALA A 219 -14.26 -6.47 2.44
N TRP A 220 -13.74 -7.48 3.11
CA TRP A 220 -13.56 -7.48 4.55
C TRP A 220 -12.47 -6.52 5.01
N THR A 221 -11.28 -6.57 4.42
CA THR A 221 -10.12 -5.76 4.85
C THR A 221 -10.13 -4.32 4.33
N SER A 222 -10.98 -3.99 3.35
CA SER A 222 -10.99 -2.68 2.66
C SER A 222 -12.21 -1.82 2.93
N ASN A 223 -12.98 -2.16 3.94
CA ASN A 223 -14.15 -1.43 4.38
C ASN A 223 -13.77 -0.05 4.98
N SER A 224 -14.47 1.01 4.59
CA SER A 224 -14.20 2.38 5.04
C SER A 224 -14.53 2.63 6.53
N LEU A 225 -15.37 1.79 7.13
CA LEU A 225 -15.74 1.87 8.55
C LEU A 225 -14.67 1.27 9.47
N ILE A 226 -13.78 0.43 8.96
CA ILE A 226 -12.73 -0.23 9.73
C ILE A 226 -11.71 0.80 10.23
N VAL A 227 -11.30 0.66 11.47
CA VAL A 227 -10.17 1.41 12.01
C VAL A 227 -8.88 0.88 11.35
N PRO A 228 -8.02 1.74 10.77
CA PRO A 228 -6.87 1.29 9.97
C PRO A 228 -5.97 0.28 10.68
N LYS A 229 -5.72 0.43 11.98
CA LYS A 229 -4.91 -0.50 12.78
C LYS A 229 -5.56 -1.90 12.89
N HIS A 230 -6.89 -1.96 12.98
CA HIS A 230 -7.64 -3.23 12.98
C HIS A 230 -7.53 -3.90 11.61
N GLY A 231 -7.80 -3.15 10.54
CA GLY A 231 -7.72 -3.66 9.17
C GLY A 231 -6.34 -4.22 8.81
N PHE A 232 -5.26 -3.66 9.36
CA PHE A 232 -3.92 -4.21 9.16
C PHE A 232 -3.75 -5.59 9.84
N ILE A 233 -4.27 -5.77 11.05
CA ILE A 233 -4.21 -7.08 11.75
C ILE A 233 -5.06 -8.11 11.02
N ILE A 234 -6.26 -7.74 10.55
CA ILE A 234 -7.11 -8.62 9.73
C ILE A 234 -6.40 -8.99 8.42
N TRP A 235 -5.72 -8.05 7.78
CA TRP A 235 -4.94 -8.33 6.58
C TRP A 235 -3.80 -9.35 6.85
N LEU A 236 -3.08 -9.23 7.97
CA LEU A 236 -2.10 -10.22 8.41
C LEU A 236 -2.75 -11.58 8.71
N LEU A 237 -3.91 -11.58 9.34
CA LEU A 237 -4.68 -12.78 9.63
C LEU A 237 -5.10 -13.49 8.33
N ALA A 238 -5.64 -12.76 7.36
CA ALA A 238 -6.04 -13.29 6.05
C ALA A 238 -4.85 -13.91 5.28
N HIS A 239 -3.66 -13.34 5.46
CA HIS A 239 -2.41 -13.91 4.95
C HIS A 239 -1.81 -15.01 5.84
N ARG A 240 -2.44 -15.36 6.96
CA ARG A 240 -1.92 -16.32 7.96
C ARG A 240 -0.52 -15.94 8.46
N ARG A 241 -0.30 -14.62 8.67
CA ARG A 241 1.03 -14.06 8.98
C ARG A 241 1.14 -13.46 10.40
N LEU A 242 0.11 -13.58 11.23
CA LEU A 242 0.22 -13.23 12.66
C LEU A 242 1.22 -14.15 13.35
N LEU A 243 1.99 -13.60 14.28
CA LEU A 243 3.03 -14.32 15.03
C LEU A 243 2.42 -15.05 16.24
N THR A 244 1.62 -16.07 15.96
CA THR A 244 1.12 -17.04 16.95
C THR A 244 2.25 -17.94 17.46
N GLN A 245 2.06 -18.61 18.60
CA GLN A 245 3.10 -19.45 19.19
C GLN A 245 3.52 -20.60 18.29
N ASP A 246 2.57 -21.27 17.64
CA ASP A 246 2.87 -22.33 16.65
C ASP A 246 3.78 -21.84 15.53
N ARG A 247 3.61 -20.59 15.12
CA ARG A 247 4.45 -19.96 14.11
C ARG A 247 5.81 -19.57 14.65
N LEU A 248 5.86 -19.02 15.86
CA LEU A 248 7.12 -18.67 16.53
C LEU A 248 7.98 -19.90 16.80
N VAL A 249 7.37 -21.03 17.19
CA VAL A 249 8.04 -22.34 17.34
C VAL A 249 8.62 -22.80 16.00
N ARG A 250 7.83 -22.74 14.91
CA ARG A 250 8.32 -23.08 13.56
C ARG A 250 9.48 -22.20 13.08
N MET A 251 9.57 -20.98 13.58
CA MET A 251 10.68 -20.04 13.29
C MET A 251 11.87 -20.21 14.22
N GLY A 252 11.82 -21.13 15.19
CA GLY A 252 12.88 -21.34 16.19
C GLY A 252 13.04 -20.22 17.21
N ILE A 253 12.05 -19.32 17.34
CA ILE A 253 12.10 -18.15 18.24
C ILE A 253 11.72 -18.53 19.67
N THR A 254 10.88 -19.56 19.85
CA THR A 254 10.43 -20.06 21.16
C THR A 254 10.20 -21.55 21.10
N HIS A 255 10.26 -22.22 22.26
CA HIS A 255 9.89 -23.63 22.42
C HIS A 255 8.49 -23.77 23.04
N LEU A 256 7.94 -22.69 23.61
CA LEU A 256 6.62 -22.71 24.24
C LEU A 256 5.54 -22.61 23.16
N ASN A 257 4.55 -23.48 23.24
CA ASN A 257 3.43 -23.50 22.29
C ASN A 257 2.06 -23.38 22.98
N CYS A 258 2.00 -23.02 24.26
CA CYS A 258 0.75 -22.81 24.98
C CYS A 258 0.12 -21.47 24.65
N CYS A 259 -1.21 -21.40 24.71
CA CYS A 259 -1.98 -20.17 24.51
C CYS A 259 -1.85 -19.25 25.73
N TYR A 260 -1.35 -18.03 25.55
CA TYR A 260 -1.23 -17.05 26.63
C TYR A 260 -2.54 -16.58 27.23
N LEU A 261 -3.69 -16.79 26.55
CA LEU A 261 -5.00 -16.35 27.03
C LEU A 261 -5.73 -17.39 27.85
N CYS A 262 -5.62 -18.68 27.54
CA CYS A 262 -6.25 -19.77 28.30
C CYS A 262 -5.26 -20.66 29.08
N GLY A 263 -4.01 -20.69 28.66
CA GLY A 263 -3.00 -21.52 29.32
C GLY A 263 -2.95 -22.99 28.88
N ASP A 264 -4.04 -23.51 28.33
CA ASP A 264 -4.26 -24.96 28.23
C ASP A 264 -3.80 -25.59 26.92
N ASP A 265 -4.10 -24.93 25.77
CA ASP A 265 -3.93 -25.55 24.44
C ASP A 265 -2.80 -24.93 23.63
N LYS A 266 -2.40 -25.66 22.57
CA LYS A 266 -1.46 -25.15 21.57
C LYS A 266 -2.03 -23.94 20.86
N GLU A 267 -1.31 -22.81 20.87
CA GLU A 267 -1.75 -21.60 20.21
C GLU A 267 -1.54 -21.70 18.70
N SER A 268 -2.63 -21.87 17.94
CA SER A 268 -2.72 -21.66 16.51
C SER A 268 -3.64 -20.47 16.20
N LEU A 269 -3.74 -20.06 14.93
CA LEU A 269 -4.71 -19.01 14.53
C LEU A 269 -6.14 -19.47 14.83
N GLU A 270 -6.46 -20.72 14.52
CA GLU A 270 -7.77 -21.33 14.74
C GLU A 270 -8.11 -21.40 16.24
N HIS A 271 -7.15 -21.89 17.06
CA HIS A 271 -7.34 -21.91 18.50
C HIS A 271 -7.54 -20.48 19.05
N LEU A 272 -6.60 -19.56 18.78
CA LEU A 272 -6.58 -18.24 19.36
C LEU A 272 -7.90 -17.47 19.16
N PHE A 273 -8.51 -17.56 17.99
CA PHE A 273 -9.67 -16.77 17.65
C PHE A 273 -11.02 -17.48 17.78
N PHE A 274 -11.05 -18.82 17.76
CA PHE A 274 -12.31 -19.59 17.75
C PHE A 274 -12.43 -20.62 18.86
N GLN A 275 -11.34 -21.24 19.29
CA GLN A 275 -11.37 -22.36 20.24
C GLN A 275 -10.99 -21.93 21.65
N CYS A 276 -10.16 -20.90 21.81
CA CYS A 276 -9.74 -20.38 23.11
C CYS A 276 -10.94 -19.91 23.95
N SER A 277 -10.98 -20.35 25.21
CA SER A 277 -12.05 -19.99 26.17
C SER A 277 -12.24 -18.48 26.35
N PHE A 278 -11.12 -17.72 26.31
CA PHE A 278 -11.16 -16.26 26.32
C PHE A 278 -11.88 -15.69 25.11
N SER A 279 -11.50 -16.14 23.92
CA SER A 279 -12.03 -15.63 22.65
C SER A 279 -13.47 -16.02 22.44
N ARG A 280 -13.88 -17.22 22.87
CA ARG A 280 -15.29 -17.64 22.88
C ARG A 280 -16.17 -16.72 23.71
N ARG A 281 -15.68 -16.27 24.89
CA ARG A 281 -16.40 -15.29 25.71
C ARG A 281 -16.53 -13.92 25.02
N CYS A 282 -15.50 -13.47 24.31
CA CYS A 282 -15.56 -12.25 23.51
C CYS A 282 -16.58 -12.38 22.36
N LEU A 283 -16.58 -13.50 21.64
CA LEU A 283 -17.49 -13.75 20.53
C LEU A 283 -18.94 -13.94 20.99
N ALA A 284 -19.16 -14.61 22.11
CA ALA A 284 -20.51 -14.73 22.73
C ALA A 284 -21.07 -13.34 23.06
N PHE A 285 -20.29 -12.48 23.73
CA PHE A 285 -20.69 -11.09 23.98
C PHE A 285 -21.09 -10.36 22.71
N LEU A 286 -20.36 -10.53 21.60
CA LEU A 286 -20.69 -9.90 20.33
C LEU A 286 -21.96 -10.49 19.71
N SER A 287 -22.13 -11.81 19.78
CA SER A 287 -23.31 -12.51 19.28
C SER A 287 -24.57 -12.00 19.97
N ASP A 288 -24.53 -11.90 21.29
CA ASP A 288 -25.64 -11.37 22.10
C ASP A 288 -25.90 -9.89 21.80
N TRP A 289 -24.82 -9.08 21.73
CA TRP A 289 -24.99 -7.65 21.46
C TRP A 289 -25.52 -7.36 20.05
N LEU A 290 -25.02 -8.05 19.02
CA LEU A 290 -25.44 -7.86 17.63
C LEU A 290 -26.73 -8.60 17.29
N GLN A 291 -27.23 -9.47 18.17
CA GLN A 291 -28.33 -10.39 17.91
C GLN A 291 -28.11 -11.21 16.62
N LEU A 292 -26.90 -11.75 16.48
CA LEU A 292 -26.46 -12.50 15.31
C LEU A 292 -25.73 -13.78 15.73
N GLN A 293 -26.02 -14.87 15.04
CA GLN A 293 -25.19 -16.08 15.13
C GLN A 293 -23.88 -15.84 14.37
N LEU A 294 -22.78 -15.81 15.10
CA LEU A 294 -21.44 -15.68 14.51
C LEU A 294 -20.93 -17.07 14.11
N PRO A 295 -20.33 -17.21 12.90
CA PRO A 295 -19.72 -18.46 12.50
C PRO A 295 -18.52 -18.82 13.41
N ASP A 296 -18.37 -20.09 13.77
CA ASP A 296 -17.45 -20.59 14.79
C ASP A 296 -16.14 -21.18 14.26
N LYS A 297 -15.96 -21.28 12.93
CA LYS A 297 -14.88 -22.12 12.38
C LYS A 297 -13.84 -21.43 11.47
N ASN A 298 -14.17 -20.32 10.81
CA ASN A 298 -13.22 -19.73 9.84
C ASN A 298 -13.51 -18.26 9.54
N PHE A 299 -12.51 -17.39 9.71
CA PHE A 299 -12.63 -15.96 9.40
C PHE A 299 -12.96 -15.66 7.94
N LEU A 300 -12.35 -16.39 7.00
CA LEU A 300 -12.58 -16.12 5.58
C LEU A 300 -14.02 -16.41 5.17
N SER A 301 -14.68 -17.36 5.89
CA SER A 301 -16.10 -17.67 5.68
C SER A 301 -17.03 -16.65 6.30
N TRP A 302 -16.61 -15.89 7.31
CA TRP A 302 -17.46 -14.91 8.00
C TRP A 302 -18.10 -13.91 7.05
N TRP A 303 -17.28 -13.31 6.16
CA TRP A 303 -17.83 -12.36 5.19
C TRP A 303 -18.88 -12.99 4.28
N VAL A 304 -18.66 -14.23 3.85
CA VAL A 304 -19.60 -14.95 2.96
C VAL A 304 -20.86 -15.34 3.71
N GLN A 305 -20.72 -15.87 4.92
CA GLN A 305 -21.82 -16.44 5.72
C GLN A 305 -22.67 -15.38 6.42
N LEU A 306 -22.15 -14.17 6.67
CA LEU A 306 -22.93 -13.11 7.27
C LEU A 306 -24.11 -12.72 6.37
N ARG A 307 -25.32 -13.11 6.81
CA ARG A 307 -26.57 -12.71 6.18
C ARG A 307 -27.02 -11.37 6.75
N CYS A 308 -26.96 -10.31 5.93
CA CYS A 308 -27.33 -8.96 6.31
C CYS A 308 -28.34 -8.38 5.32
N ARG A 309 -29.23 -7.48 5.81
CA ARG A 309 -30.26 -6.83 4.98
C ARG A 309 -29.67 -5.88 3.94
N SER A 310 -28.48 -5.34 4.19
CA SER A 310 -27.79 -4.43 3.27
C SER A 310 -26.28 -4.61 3.32
N LEU A 311 -25.58 -4.17 2.26
CA LEU A 311 -24.13 -4.16 2.20
C LEU A 311 -23.52 -3.26 3.29
N GLN A 312 -24.16 -2.13 3.58
CA GLN A 312 -23.72 -1.18 4.60
C GLN A 312 -23.81 -1.77 6.00
N GLN A 313 -24.90 -2.49 6.30
CA GLN A 313 -25.04 -3.23 7.55
C GLN A 313 -23.95 -4.29 7.68
N LYS A 314 -23.69 -5.04 6.62
CA LYS A 314 -22.61 -6.02 6.57
C LYS A 314 -21.25 -5.37 6.84
N GLN A 315 -20.99 -4.19 6.27
CA GLN A 315 -19.77 -3.43 6.52
C GLN A 315 -19.64 -2.96 7.98
N ALA A 316 -20.73 -2.53 8.61
CA ALA A 316 -20.72 -2.13 10.02
C ALA A 316 -20.44 -3.32 10.93
N ILE A 317 -21.11 -4.46 10.72
CA ILE A 317 -20.88 -5.68 11.49
C ILE A 317 -19.44 -6.15 11.33
N THR A 318 -18.91 -6.12 10.12
CA THR A 318 -17.50 -6.47 9.86
C THR A 318 -16.55 -5.58 10.65
N ALA A 319 -16.80 -4.27 10.72
CA ALA A 319 -15.95 -3.36 11.51
C ALA A 319 -15.98 -3.70 13.02
N VAL A 320 -17.12 -4.18 13.53
CA VAL A 320 -17.24 -4.67 14.91
C VAL A 320 -16.41 -5.95 15.12
N LEU A 321 -16.52 -6.91 14.20
CA LEU A 321 -15.76 -8.17 14.26
C LEU A 321 -14.24 -7.91 14.16
N ASP A 322 -13.84 -6.98 13.32
CA ASP A 322 -12.44 -6.59 13.19
C ASP A 322 -11.89 -5.98 14.49
N ALA A 323 -12.69 -5.18 15.17
CA ALA A 323 -12.29 -4.63 16.46
C ALA A 323 -12.15 -5.72 17.53
N ALA A 324 -13.01 -6.73 17.53
CA ALA A 324 -12.91 -7.87 18.44
C ALA A 324 -11.67 -8.71 18.17
N VAL A 325 -11.39 -9.01 16.90
CA VAL A 325 -10.17 -9.73 16.49
C VAL A 325 -8.93 -8.93 16.91
N TYR A 326 -8.93 -7.63 16.67
CA TYR A 326 -7.84 -6.76 17.11
C TYR A 326 -7.68 -6.77 18.64
N PHE A 327 -8.78 -6.73 19.40
CA PHE A 327 -8.78 -6.78 20.85
C PHE A 327 -8.22 -8.12 21.37
N ILE A 328 -8.65 -9.26 20.84
CA ILE A 328 -8.14 -10.58 21.21
C ILE A 328 -6.62 -10.64 20.95
N TRP A 329 -6.19 -10.17 19.79
CA TRP A 329 -4.77 -10.11 19.44
C TRP A 329 -3.96 -9.19 20.36
N TRP A 330 -4.54 -8.05 20.72
CA TRP A 330 -3.93 -7.12 21.67
C TRP A 330 -3.81 -7.72 23.07
N CYS A 331 -4.87 -8.36 23.58
CA CYS A 331 -4.86 -9.05 24.87
C CYS A 331 -3.78 -10.12 24.91
N ARG A 332 -3.73 -10.95 23.86
CA ARG A 332 -2.71 -12.01 23.74
C ARG A 332 -1.28 -11.44 23.82
N ASN A 333 -1.01 -10.34 23.12
CA ASN A 333 0.29 -9.69 23.17
C ASN A 333 0.58 -9.04 24.53
N LYS A 334 -0.42 -8.47 25.16
CA LYS A 334 -0.31 -7.95 26.54
C LYS A 334 0.04 -9.06 27.54
N CYS A 335 -0.63 -10.21 27.48
CA CYS A 335 -0.32 -11.34 28.33
C CYS A 335 1.12 -11.84 28.11
N ARG A 336 1.58 -11.86 26.86
CA ARG A 336 2.95 -12.28 26.51
C ARG A 336 4.02 -11.32 27.06
N LEU A 337 3.75 -10.01 27.05
CA LEU A 337 4.76 -8.98 27.34
C LEU A 337 4.69 -8.45 28.76
N GLU A 338 3.50 -8.40 29.35
CA GLU A 338 3.22 -7.73 30.62
C GLU A 338 2.59 -8.68 31.67
N GLU A 339 2.38 -9.96 31.33
CA GLU A 339 1.74 -10.99 32.17
C GLU A 339 0.33 -10.61 32.69
N LEU A 340 -0.29 -9.62 32.04
CA LEU A 340 -1.62 -9.12 32.39
C LEU A 340 -2.69 -9.78 31.53
N VAL A 341 -3.68 -10.41 32.16
CA VAL A 341 -4.86 -10.98 31.47
C VAL A 341 -6.02 -9.99 31.56
N PRO A 342 -6.33 -9.23 30.49
CA PRO A 342 -7.47 -8.32 30.51
C PRO A 342 -8.79 -9.08 30.61
N MET A 343 -9.78 -8.52 31.32
CA MET A 343 -11.11 -9.14 31.41
C MET A 343 -11.85 -9.05 30.08
N PRO A 344 -12.34 -10.17 29.48
CA PRO A 344 -12.98 -10.19 28.16
C PRO A 344 -14.14 -9.19 28.03
N VAL A 345 -15.07 -9.22 28.98
CA VAL A 345 -16.27 -8.40 28.95
C VAL A 345 -15.99 -6.91 29.07
N VAL A 346 -15.06 -6.51 29.95
CA VAL A 346 -14.69 -5.10 30.13
C VAL A 346 -14.05 -4.55 28.86
N GLY A 347 -13.12 -5.29 28.26
CA GLY A 347 -12.47 -4.90 27.02
C GLY A 347 -13.45 -4.82 25.84
N MET A 348 -14.40 -5.74 25.75
CA MET A 348 -15.42 -5.71 24.70
C MET A 348 -16.38 -4.50 24.85
N LYS A 349 -16.69 -4.07 26.09
CA LYS A 349 -17.44 -2.81 26.32
C LYS A 349 -16.66 -1.59 25.84
N ILE A 350 -15.34 -1.56 26.01
CA ILE A 350 -14.47 -0.49 25.48
C ILE A 350 -14.48 -0.52 23.94
N CYS A 351 -14.32 -1.70 23.34
CA CYS A 351 -14.43 -1.86 21.88
C CYS A 351 -15.79 -1.37 21.35
N LYS A 352 -16.87 -1.67 22.03
CA LYS A 352 -18.23 -1.19 21.69
C LYS A 352 -18.24 0.34 21.60
N LYS A 353 -17.73 1.05 22.61
CA LYS A 353 -17.65 2.52 22.62
C LYS A 353 -16.78 3.08 21.49
N ASP A 354 -15.61 2.49 21.24
CA ASP A 354 -14.70 2.94 20.18
C ASP A 354 -15.35 2.81 18.80
N ILE A 355 -16.09 1.72 18.57
CA ILE A 355 -16.81 1.50 17.31
C ILE A 355 -17.96 2.48 17.17
N GLN A 356 -18.75 2.72 18.23
CA GLN A 356 -19.82 3.71 18.23
C GLN A 356 -19.28 5.09 17.85
N MET A 357 -18.16 5.50 18.47
CA MET A 357 -17.51 6.77 18.17
C MET A 357 -17.03 6.82 16.71
N ARG A 358 -16.47 5.72 16.19
CA ARG A 358 -16.02 5.64 14.79
C ARG A 358 -17.19 5.77 13.83
N LEU A 359 -18.27 5.04 14.05
CA LEU A 359 -19.46 5.08 13.20
C LEU A 359 -20.13 6.46 13.24
N SER A 360 -20.23 7.09 14.41
CA SER A 360 -20.73 8.45 14.54
C SER A 360 -19.94 9.45 13.72
N ARG A 361 -18.61 9.35 13.69
CA ARG A 361 -17.75 10.19 12.85
C ARG A 361 -17.95 9.95 11.34
N CYS A 362 -18.49 8.80 10.95
CA CYS A 362 -18.79 8.50 9.55
C CYS A 362 -20.20 8.91 9.12
N ARG A 363 -20.99 9.54 10.01
CA ARG A 363 -22.40 9.94 9.80
C ARG A 363 -22.57 10.93 8.63
N HIS A 364 -21.55 11.76 8.35
CA HIS A 364 -21.54 12.66 7.19
C HIS A 364 -21.53 11.93 5.84
N LEU A 365 -21.21 10.64 5.82
CA LEU A 365 -21.30 9.81 4.62
C LEU A 365 -22.77 9.38 4.47
N SER A 366 -23.57 10.08 3.67
CA SER A 366 -25.00 9.88 3.46
C SER A 366 -25.41 8.42 3.25
N LYS A 367 -24.57 7.65 2.57
CA LYS A 367 -24.77 6.21 2.33
C LYS A 367 -24.85 5.34 3.59
N PHE A 368 -24.37 5.83 4.74
CA PHE A 368 -24.37 5.07 6.00
C PHE A 368 -25.42 5.55 7.02
N ALA A 369 -26.18 6.60 6.75
CA ALA A 369 -27.10 7.19 7.72
C ALA A 369 -28.05 6.15 8.33
N LYS A 370 -28.81 5.42 7.50
CA LYS A 370 -29.73 4.35 7.95
C LYS A 370 -29.05 3.22 8.73
N THR A 371 -27.81 2.90 8.36
CA THR A 371 -27.02 1.85 9.04
C THR A 371 -26.54 2.32 10.40
N ILE A 372 -26.20 3.59 10.54
CA ILE A 372 -25.78 4.18 11.81
C ILE A 372 -26.97 4.24 12.77
N ASP A 373 -28.16 4.60 12.29
CA ASP A 373 -29.37 4.60 13.10
C ASP A 373 -29.74 3.18 13.58
N TRP A 374 -29.64 2.19 12.72
CA TRP A 374 -29.78 0.78 13.10
C TRP A 374 -28.76 0.37 14.15
N PHE A 375 -27.48 0.75 13.96
CA PHE A 375 -26.42 0.43 14.90
C PHE A 375 -26.60 1.10 16.25
N ASN A 376 -27.04 2.36 16.28
CA ASN A 376 -27.33 3.08 17.52
C ASN A 376 -28.47 2.43 18.31
N LYS A 377 -29.54 1.92 17.64
CA LYS A 377 -30.58 1.15 18.29
C LYS A 377 -30.08 -0.09 19.01
N ILE A 378 -29.18 -0.86 18.34
CA ILE A 378 -28.55 -2.04 18.96
C ILE A 378 -27.61 -1.65 20.11
N CYS A 379 -27.01 -0.46 20.07
CA CYS A 379 -26.12 0.01 21.12
C CYS A 379 -26.87 0.55 22.35
N SER A 380 -28.12 0.96 22.19
CA SER A 380 -28.97 1.46 23.29
C SER A 380 -29.56 0.34 24.13
N ASN A 381 -29.56 -0.88 23.61
CA ASN A 381 -29.88 -2.11 24.31
C ASN A 381 -28.63 -2.78 24.86
#